data_36b17c3828e1343cc4408e2a64deac54
#
_entry.id   36b17c3828e1343cc4408e2a64deac54
#
_cell.length_a   1.000
_cell.length_b   1.000
_cell.length_c   1.000
_cell.angle_alpha   90.00
_cell.angle_beta   90.00
_cell.angle_gamma   90.00
#
_symmetry.space_group_name_H-M   'P 1'
#
loop_
_entity.id
_entity.type
_entity.pdbx_description
1 polymer ?
#
loop_
_entity_poly.entity_id
_entity_poly.type
_entity_poly.pdbx_seq_one_letter_code
_entity_poly.pdbx_strand_id
1 'polypeptide(L)'
;MNYRLALPTWAGSPKDNPNSTQSDYLSGIRFIRYAGLSFKDYIILHQRINLIYKQHNTNKQMDKKYLFGAMLAMTVAFSATTTSCSENDDPKTEKEQPSADLDYTASNAKAWGNYMKNVAILLNNDAEKLYSQWAENYHTTEVNTGVPFAELFKQHDSRSGYNNVKACAQEIVEKMAEIANEVGSAKIGDPYAKWVSGKTTEALYAVESWYSWHSREDYTNNIRSIANAYYGKLDGSATNMAENSMAKALEGTTIDKTIRQQITDAENAIMGITSPFRNHIGSVEAQKAMEACAALQASLSEVKNDDDEVEAGAAAVNLRDAVNNLSDEMLQNIVNNYVDNVVVPTYRNLKKKNAELLAAINAFVANPSNEGFYACSLAWLAARQPWETSEAFLFGPVATFGLDPNMDSWPLDQDAIVSIMKSQKWSDLEWAEGDDDAKVESAQNVRGFHTLEFLIFKDGNPRTIK
;
A
#
# COMPACT_ATOMS: atom_id res chain seq x y z
N MET A 1 -8.29 -6.10 -45.00
CA MET A 1 -9.58 -6.57 -44.47
C MET A 1 -9.77 -5.84 -43.12
N ASN A 2 -10.67 -4.88 -43.13
CA ASN A 2 -10.92 -4.03 -41.96
C ASN A 2 -11.88 -4.75 -41.01
N TYR A 3 -11.44 -5.12 -39.83
CA TYR A 3 -12.36 -5.48 -38.76
C TYR A 3 -12.56 -4.26 -37.86
N ARG A 4 -13.70 -3.58 -38.05
CA ARG A 4 -14.26 -2.68 -37.05
C ARG A 4 -14.87 -3.54 -35.95
N LEU A 5 -14.31 -3.51 -34.74
CA LEU A 5 -14.96 -4.00 -33.54
C LEU A 5 -16.12 -3.05 -33.21
N ALA A 6 -17.35 -3.56 -33.36
CA ALA A 6 -18.55 -2.87 -32.92
C ALA A 6 -18.62 -2.97 -31.38
N LEU A 7 -18.53 -1.84 -30.70
CA LEU A 7 -18.88 -1.73 -29.29
C LEU A 7 -20.37 -2.07 -29.12
N PRO A 8 -20.75 -2.89 -28.14
CA PRO A 8 -22.15 -3.09 -27.83
C PRO A 8 -22.78 -1.78 -27.34
N THR A 9 -23.78 -1.30 -28.02
CA THR A 9 -24.61 -0.18 -27.62
C THR A 9 -25.34 -0.54 -26.33
N TRP A 10 -24.99 0.12 -25.26
CA TRP A 10 -25.69 0.04 -23.99
C TRP A 10 -26.97 0.90 -24.10
N ALA A 11 -28.12 0.23 -24.28
CA ALA A 11 -29.42 0.85 -24.23
C ALA A 11 -29.96 0.80 -22.79
N GLY A 12 -29.44 1.67 -21.96
CA GLY A 12 -29.97 2.00 -20.65
C GLY A 12 -29.76 3.48 -20.39
N SER A 13 -30.84 4.21 -20.16
CA SER A 13 -30.82 5.65 -19.95
C SER A 13 -30.08 6.01 -18.65
N PRO A 14 -29.27 7.10 -18.60
CA PRO A 14 -28.53 7.53 -17.40
C PRO A 14 -29.41 8.13 -16.30
N LYS A 15 -30.64 7.70 -16.16
CA LYS A 15 -31.59 8.27 -15.19
C LYS A 15 -31.81 7.44 -13.92
N ASP A 16 -31.18 6.27 -13.79
CA ASP A 16 -31.52 5.35 -12.70
C ASP A 16 -30.44 5.23 -11.59
N ASN A 17 -29.36 6.00 -11.63
CA ASN A 17 -28.51 6.17 -10.43
C ASN A 17 -27.61 7.41 -10.51
N PRO A 18 -27.96 8.54 -9.87
CA PRO A 18 -27.18 9.75 -9.94
C PRO A 18 -25.96 9.82 -9.01
N ASN A 19 -25.66 8.79 -8.23
CA ASN A 19 -24.65 8.83 -7.15
C ASN A 19 -23.50 7.83 -7.28
N SER A 20 -23.29 7.17 -8.43
CA SER A 20 -22.05 6.41 -8.59
C SER A 20 -20.91 7.39 -8.91
N THR A 21 -20.00 7.56 -7.94
CA THR A 21 -18.83 8.43 -8.10
C THR A 21 -17.75 7.72 -8.94
N GLN A 22 -16.93 8.50 -9.62
CA GLN A 22 -15.78 8.02 -10.39
C GLN A 22 -14.79 7.21 -9.51
N SER A 23 -14.80 7.43 -8.19
CA SER A 23 -14.07 6.70 -7.17
C SER A 23 -14.45 5.21 -7.09
N ASP A 24 -15.76 4.89 -7.15
CA ASP A 24 -16.24 3.50 -7.07
C ASP A 24 -15.82 2.67 -8.29
N TYR A 25 -15.70 3.34 -9.43
CA TYR A 25 -15.23 2.72 -10.67
C TYR A 25 -13.73 2.40 -10.62
N LEU A 26 -12.93 3.30 -10.02
CA LEU A 26 -11.48 3.14 -9.88
C LEU A 26 -11.11 2.12 -8.79
N SER A 27 -11.84 2.06 -7.69
CA SER A 27 -11.64 1.05 -6.64
C SER A 27 -12.00 -0.36 -7.13
N GLY A 28 -13.10 -0.49 -7.91
CA GLY A 28 -13.48 -1.75 -8.55
C GLY A 28 -12.44 -2.25 -9.57
N ILE A 29 -11.85 -1.35 -10.34
CA ILE A 29 -10.80 -1.70 -11.32
C ILE A 29 -9.50 -2.11 -10.61
N ARG A 30 -9.13 -1.47 -9.50
CA ARG A 30 -7.97 -1.89 -8.68
C ARG A 30 -8.17 -3.28 -8.09
N PHE A 31 -9.33 -3.60 -7.54
CA PHE A 31 -9.65 -4.93 -7.02
C PHE A 31 -9.57 -6.02 -8.10
N ILE A 32 -10.02 -5.74 -9.32
CA ILE A 32 -9.94 -6.66 -10.45
C ILE A 32 -8.48 -6.96 -10.82
N ARG A 33 -7.60 -5.96 -10.83
CA ARG A 33 -6.15 -6.13 -11.11
C ARG A 33 -5.45 -6.96 -10.04
N TYR A 34 -5.79 -6.76 -8.77
CA TYR A 34 -5.19 -7.50 -7.65
C TYR A 34 -5.61 -8.97 -7.59
N ALA A 35 -6.85 -9.30 -7.94
CA ALA A 35 -7.39 -10.64 -7.85
C ALA A 35 -7.17 -11.50 -9.11
N GLY A 36 -6.55 -10.98 -10.17
CA GLY A 36 -6.38 -11.69 -11.44
C GLY A 36 -7.69 -12.05 -12.15
N LEU A 37 -8.80 -11.41 -11.74
CA LEU A 37 -10.14 -11.66 -12.26
C LEU A 37 -10.41 -10.79 -13.49
N SER A 38 -11.11 -11.33 -14.49
CA SER A 38 -11.61 -10.50 -15.58
C SER A 38 -12.77 -9.62 -15.09
N PHE A 39 -12.99 -8.47 -15.73
CA PHE A 39 -14.14 -7.59 -15.44
C PHE A 39 -15.49 -8.32 -15.50
N LYS A 40 -15.60 -9.31 -16.35
CA LYS A 40 -16.79 -10.17 -16.49
C LYS A 40 -16.98 -11.05 -15.26
N ASP A 41 -15.91 -11.56 -14.71
CA ASP A 41 -15.94 -12.41 -13.51
C ASP A 41 -16.32 -11.60 -12.26
N TYR A 42 -15.83 -10.37 -12.16
CA TYR A 42 -16.25 -9.42 -11.10
C TYR A 42 -17.74 -9.12 -11.14
N ILE A 43 -18.32 -8.83 -12.30
CA ILE A 43 -19.76 -8.57 -12.42
C ILE A 43 -20.57 -9.82 -12.02
N ILE A 44 -20.14 -11.00 -12.44
CA ILE A 44 -20.81 -12.26 -12.09
C ILE A 44 -20.71 -12.52 -10.58
N LEU A 45 -19.56 -12.27 -9.98
CA LEU A 45 -19.33 -12.42 -8.55
C LEU A 45 -20.21 -11.46 -7.74
N HIS A 46 -20.22 -10.18 -8.11
CA HIS A 46 -21.03 -9.16 -7.47
C HIS A 46 -22.56 -9.47 -7.58
N GLN A 47 -23.03 -9.92 -8.74
CA GLN A 47 -24.41 -10.33 -8.91
C GLN A 47 -24.77 -11.57 -8.08
N ARG A 48 -23.88 -12.55 -7.94
CA ARG A 48 -24.08 -13.74 -7.12
C ARG A 48 -24.08 -13.42 -5.63
N ILE A 49 -23.20 -12.56 -5.17
CA ILE A 49 -23.16 -12.08 -3.77
C ILE A 49 -24.47 -11.38 -3.44
N ASN A 50 -24.96 -10.49 -4.28
CA ASN A 50 -26.23 -9.79 -4.10
C ASN A 50 -27.44 -10.76 -4.13
N LEU A 51 -27.37 -11.84 -4.91
CA LEU A 51 -28.44 -12.86 -4.94
C LEU A 51 -28.48 -13.69 -3.65
N ILE A 52 -27.33 -14.07 -3.13
CA ILE A 52 -27.18 -14.79 -1.85
C ILE A 52 -27.64 -13.91 -0.69
N TYR A 53 -27.30 -12.61 -0.72
CA TYR A 53 -27.73 -11.65 0.28
C TYR A 53 -29.26 -11.48 0.28
N LYS A 54 -29.90 -11.39 -0.89
CA LYS A 54 -31.36 -11.32 -1.01
C LYS A 54 -32.06 -12.59 -0.55
N GLN A 55 -31.50 -13.78 -0.73
CA GLN A 55 -32.07 -15.03 -0.28
C GLN A 55 -31.96 -15.29 1.22
N HIS A 56 -30.94 -14.70 1.90
CA HIS A 56 -30.70 -14.91 3.34
C HIS A 56 -31.35 -13.87 4.24
N ASN A 57 -31.73 -12.71 3.71
CA ASN A 57 -32.38 -11.64 4.48
C ASN A 57 -33.83 -11.90 4.85
N THR A 58 -34.38 -13.09 4.54
CA THR A 58 -35.77 -13.47 4.91
C THR A 58 -35.89 -14.30 6.18
N ASN A 59 -34.78 -14.73 6.82
CA ASN A 59 -34.88 -15.44 8.11
C ASN A 59 -33.56 -15.41 8.92
N LYS A 60 -33.61 -14.78 10.10
CA LYS A 60 -32.73 -14.84 11.28
C LYS A 60 -31.38 -14.09 11.22
N GLN A 61 -31.24 -13.20 12.21
CA GLN A 61 -29.97 -12.66 12.68
C GLN A 61 -28.92 -13.77 12.84
N MET A 62 -27.93 -13.80 11.97
CA MET A 62 -26.71 -14.58 12.17
C MET A 62 -25.67 -13.75 12.90
N ASP A 63 -25.01 -14.37 13.86
CA ASP A 63 -23.95 -13.74 14.65
C ASP A 63 -22.78 -13.29 13.74
N LYS A 64 -22.37 -12.04 13.84
CA LYS A 64 -21.36 -11.42 12.95
C LYS A 64 -20.02 -12.19 12.86
N LYS A 65 -19.70 -12.98 13.89
CA LYS A 65 -18.52 -13.86 13.90
C LYS A 65 -18.54 -14.96 12.83
N TYR A 66 -19.71 -15.45 12.47
CA TYR A 66 -19.86 -16.49 11.45
C TYR A 66 -19.83 -15.92 10.02
N LEU A 67 -20.19 -14.64 9.84
CA LEU A 67 -20.14 -13.99 8.53
C LEU A 67 -18.70 -13.76 8.09
N PHE A 68 -17.82 -13.36 9.01
CA PHE A 68 -16.39 -13.14 8.74
C PHE A 68 -15.66 -14.47 8.46
N GLY A 69 -15.95 -15.52 9.21
CA GLY A 69 -15.45 -16.87 8.93
C GLY A 69 -15.94 -17.45 7.60
N ALA A 70 -17.16 -17.08 7.18
CA ALA A 70 -17.71 -17.49 5.89
C ALA A 70 -17.10 -16.74 4.70
N MET A 71 -16.74 -15.46 4.84
CA MET A 71 -16.02 -14.70 3.81
C MET A 71 -14.58 -15.22 3.64
N LEU A 72 -13.89 -15.52 4.74
CA LEU A 72 -12.54 -16.11 4.69
C LEU A 72 -12.58 -17.54 4.10
N ALA A 73 -13.58 -18.35 4.47
CA ALA A 73 -13.76 -19.69 3.91
C ALA A 73 -14.18 -19.67 2.42
N MET A 74 -14.90 -18.65 1.96
CA MET A 74 -15.28 -18.52 0.54
C MET A 74 -14.10 -18.10 -0.34
N THR A 75 -13.17 -17.28 0.14
CA THR A 75 -11.94 -16.98 -0.59
C THR A 75 -11.05 -18.23 -0.75
N VAL A 76 -10.97 -19.06 0.27
CA VAL A 76 -10.23 -20.33 0.22
C VAL A 76 -10.93 -21.39 -0.64
N ALA A 77 -12.28 -21.45 -0.63
CA ALA A 77 -13.04 -22.41 -1.43
C ALA A 77 -13.06 -22.07 -2.94
N PHE A 78 -12.88 -20.78 -3.31
CA PHE A 78 -12.90 -20.37 -4.72
C PHE A 78 -11.60 -20.66 -5.44
N SER A 79 -10.47 -20.72 -4.73
CA SER A 79 -9.19 -21.15 -5.32
C SER A 79 -9.12 -22.66 -5.59
N ALA A 80 -10.03 -23.45 -5.03
CA ALA A 80 -10.02 -24.93 -5.21
C ALA A 80 -10.91 -25.45 -6.35
N THR A 81 -11.70 -24.58 -7.04
CA THR A 81 -12.69 -25.02 -8.05
C THR A 81 -12.42 -24.60 -9.48
N THR A 82 -11.22 -24.07 -9.80
CA THR A 82 -10.83 -23.75 -11.18
C THR A 82 -9.94 -24.82 -11.83
N THR A 83 -10.15 -26.09 -11.50
CA THR A 83 -9.69 -27.20 -12.32
C THR A 83 -10.83 -27.65 -13.23
N SER A 84 -11.05 -26.92 -14.32
CA SER A 84 -11.80 -27.41 -15.45
C SER A 84 -10.81 -27.67 -16.58
N CYS A 85 -10.65 -28.95 -16.91
CA CYS A 85 -9.87 -29.45 -18.02
C CYS A 85 -10.26 -28.77 -19.34
N SER A 86 -9.31 -28.13 -20.00
CA SER A 86 -9.24 -28.07 -21.45
C SER A 86 -7.93 -28.74 -21.86
N GLU A 87 -8.07 -29.87 -22.55
CA GLU A 87 -6.97 -30.55 -23.21
C GLU A 87 -6.38 -29.62 -24.25
N ASN A 88 -5.05 -29.44 -24.21
CA ASN A 88 -4.09 -28.76 -25.06
C ASN A 88 -3.49 -27.47 -24.50
N ASP A 89 -2.88 -27.58 -23.31
CA ASP A 89 -1.73 -26.74 -22.99
C ASP A 89 -0.57 -27.64 -22.63
N ASP A 90 0.54 -27.51 -23.37
CA ASP A 90 1.85 -28.04 -22.97
C ASP A 90 2.07 -27.69 -21.50
N PRO A 91 2.63 -28.60 -20.67
CA PRO A 91 2.96 -28.29 -19.30
C PRO A 91 3.88 -27.08 -19.34
N LYS A 92 3.33 -25.89 -18.96
CA LYS A 92 4.18 -24.73 -18.63
C LYS A 92 5.09 -25.26 -17.55
N THR A 93 6.33 -25.52 -17.91
CA THR A 93 7.43 -25.74 -16.96
C THR A 93 7.22 -24.78 -15.82
N GLU A 94 7.09 -25.32 -14.60
CA GLU A 94 7.18 -24.50 -13.38
C GLU A 94 8.32 -23.54 -13.63
N LYS A 95 8.04 -22.22 -13.59
CA LYS A 95 9.11 -21.24 -13.76
C LYS A 95 10.16 -21.61 -12.74
N GLU A 96 11.31 -22.04 -13.21
CA GLU A 96 12.45 -22.30 -12.34
C GLU A 96 12.56 -21.13 -11.38
N GLN A 97 12.80 -21.43 -10.12
CA GLN A 97 12.98 -20.48 -9.05
C GLN A 97 13.78 -19.29 -9.59
N PRO A 98 13.28 -18.06 -9.47
CA PRO A 98 13.97 -16.90 -10.02
C PRO A 98 15.42 -16.94 -9.55
N SER A 99 16.35 -16.45 -10.35
CA SER A 99 17.80 -16.51 -10.10
C SER A 99 18.21 -15.75 -8.84
N ALA A 100 17.60 -16.14 -7.68
CA ALA A 100 17.89 -15.66 -6.33
C ALA A 100 19.36 -15.82 -5.93
N ASP A 101 20.11 -16.62 -6.70
CA ASP A 101 21.52 -16.92 -6.46
C ASP A 101 22.50 -16.01 -7.19
N LEU A 102 22.02 -14.86 -7.72
CA LEU A 102 22.95 -13.88 -8.26
C LEU A 102 23.69 -13.20 -7.11
N ASP A 103 25.00 -13.42 -7.05
CA ASP A 103 25.88 -12.79 -6.07
C ASP A 103 26.71 -11.67 -6.69
N TYR A 104 27.14 -10.73 -5.86
CA TYR A 104 28.13 -9.74 -6.23
C TYR A 104 29.50 -10.42 -6.39
N THR A 105 30.11 -10.26 -7.55
CA THR A 105 31.42 -10.84 -7.89
C THR A 105 32.29 -9.82 -8.63
N ALA A 106 33.58 -10.05 -8.71
CA ALA A 106 34.48 -9.17 -9.47
C ALA A 106 34.04 -9.04 -10.96
N SER A 107 33.40 -10.05 -11.54
CA SER A 107 32.97 -10.04 -12.95
C SER A 107 31.73 -9.17 -13.20
N ASN A 108 30.85 -8.99 -12.23
CA ASN A 108 29.63 -8.19 -12.36
C ASN A 108 29.64 -6.88 -11.57
N ALA A 109 30.71 -6.63 -10.80
CA ALA A 109 30.80 -5.50 -9.86
C ALA A 109 30.43 -4.15 -10.48
N LYS A 110 30.91 -3.88 -11.71
CA LYS A 110 30.62 -2.61 -12.41
C LYS A 110 29.14 -2.51 -12.78
N ALA A 111 28.55 -3.57 -13.31
CA ALA A 111 27.13 -3.59 -13.70
C ALA A 111 26.24 -3.47 -12.45
N TRP A 112 26.60 -4.22 -11.39
CA TRP A 112 25.90 -4.17 -10.10
C TRP A 112 25.87 -2.76 -9.48
N GLY A 113 27.07 -2.14 -9.37
CA GLY A 113 27.19 -0.79 -8.84
C GLY A 113 26.43 0.24 -9.68
N ASN A 114 26.49 0.14 -11.01
CA ASN A 114 25.72 1.00 -11.90
C ASN A 114 24.22 0.82 -11.71
N TYR A 115 23.74 -0.42 -11.52
CA TYR A 115 22.32 -0.67 -11.29
C TYR A 115 21.88 -0.03 -9.96
N MET A 116 22.56 -0.34 -8.85
CA MET A 116 22.28 0.30 -7.55
C MET A 116 22.21 1.82 -7.67
N LYS A 117 23.18 2.41 -8.37
CA LYS A 117 23.25 3.87 -8.54
C LYS A 117 22.07 4.42 -9.33
N ASN A 118 21.71 3.80 -10.47
CA ASN A 118 20.60 4.28 -11.29
C ASN A 118 19.27 4.20 -10.52
N VAL A 119 18.99 3.07 -9.85
CA VAL A 119 17.77 2.92 -9.05
C VAL A 119 17.74 3.92 -7.89
N ALA A 120 18.87 4.13 -7.20
CA ALA A 120 18.94 5.10 -6.11
C ALA A 120 18.74 6.56 -6.57
N ILE A 121 19.19 6.91 -7.78
CA ILE A 121 18.91 8.22 -8.38
C ILE A 121 17.42 8.38 -8.63
N LEU A 122 16.76 7.39 -9.24
CA LEU A 122 15.34 7.44 -9.52
C LEU A 122 14.52 7.53 -8.21
N LEU A 123 14.82 6.69 -7.23
CA LEU A 123 14.17 6.71 -5.93
C LEU A 123 14.34 8.06 -5.20
N ASN A 124 15.55 8.64 -5.25
CA ASN A 124 15.79 9.98 -4.70
C ASN A 124 14.98 11.05 -5.43
N ASN A 125 14.89 10.99 -6.75
CA ASN A 125 14.13 11.94 -7.56
C ASN A 125 12.61 11.83 -7.24
N ASP A 126 12.10 10.63 -7.07
CA ASP A 126 10.69 10.40 -6.70
C ASP A 126 10.39 10.95 -5.29
N ALA A 127 11.30 10.73 -4.32
CA ALA A 127 11.17 11.29 -2.98
C ALA A 127 11.29 12.84 -2.95
N GLU A 128 12.16 13.42 -3.78
CA GLU A 128 12.26 14.88 -3.96
C GLU A 128 10.98 15.44 -4.60
N LYS A 129 10.49 14.79 -5.64
CA LYS A 129 9.26 15.18 -6.34
C LYS A 129 8.08 15.15 -5.37
N LEU A 130 7.93 14.07 -4.59
CA LEU A 130 6.86 13.93 -3.61
C LEU A 130 6.88 15.07 -2.59
N TYR A 131 8.05 15.34 -1.98
CA TYR A 131 8.19 16.43 -1.04
C TYR A 131 7.90 17.79 -1.67
N SER A 132 8.43 18.06 -2.87
CA SER A 132 8.25 19.33 -3.55
C SER A 132 6.78 19.59 -3.90
N GLN A 133 6.05 18.58 -4.37
CA GLN A 133 4.62 18.71 -4.68
C GLN A 133 3.79 18.97 -3.42
N TRP A 134 4.13 18.34 -2.30
CA TRP A 134 3.44 18.56 -1.03
C TRP A 134 3.79 19.89 -0.36
N ALA A 135 5.07 20.32 -0.40
CA ALA A 135 5.59 21.37 0.47
C ALA A 135 6.05 22.66 -0.24
N GLU A 136 6.23 22.63 -1.56
CA GLU A 136 6.80 23.77 -2.29
C GLU A 136 5.85 24.30 -3.37
N ASN A 137 5.52 23.49 -4.39
CA ASN A 137 4.62 23.88 -5.47
C ASN A 137 3.95 22.64 -6.10
N TYR A 138 2.64 22.57 -6.01
CA TYR A 138 1.87 21.53 -6.67
C TYR A 138 1.61 21.91 -8.14
N HIS A 139 2.12 21.11 -9.06
CA HIS A 139 1.90 21.29 -10.48
C HIS A 139 1.84 19.95 -11.22
N THR A 140 0.93 19.87 -12.16
CA THR A 140 0.83 18.79 -13.15
C THR A 140 1.13 19.37 -14.54
N THR A 141 1.07 18.55 -15.58
CA THR A 141 1.15 19.02 -16.98
C THR A 141 0.03 20.00 -17.32
N GLU A 142 -1.13 19.87 -16.68
CA GLU A 142 -2.32 20.67 -16.95
C GLU A 142 -2.46 21.89 -16.03
N VAL A 143 -1.98 21.81 -14.80
CA VAL A 143 -2.23 22.80 -13.76
C VAL A 143 -0.93 23.15 -13.02
N ASN A 144 -0.58 24.44 -13.02
CA ASN A 144 0.40 24.99 -12.07
C ASN A 144 -0.33 25.88 -11.07
N THR A 145 -0.39 25.44 -9.82
CA THR A 145 -1.17 26.14 -8.79
C THR A 145 -0.43 27.32 -8.17
N GLY A 146 0.90 27.34 -8.27
CA GLY A 146 1.76 28.33 -7.62
C GLY A 146 1.84 28.20 -6.08
N VAL A 147 1.17 27.17 -5.51
CA VAL A 147 1.16 26.88 -4.07
C VAL A 147 1.34 25.38 -3.83
N PRO A 148 1.83 24.94 -2.66
CA PRO A 148 1.99 23.53 -2.35
C PRO A 148 0.64 22.82 -2.17
N PHE A 149 0.60 21.52 -2.42
CA PHE A 149 -0.60 20.71 -2.17
C PHE A 149 -1.05 20.77 -0.70
N ALA A 150 -0.12 20.89 0.23
CA ALA A 150 -0.39 21.09 1.65
C ALA A 150 -1.33 22.28 1.89
N GLU A 151 -1.11 23.42 1.21
CA GLU A 151 -1.98 24.59 1.35
C GLU A 151 -3.35 24.37 0.69
N LEU A 152 -3.38 23.73 -0.50
CA LEU A 152 -4.64 23.41 -1.17
C LEU A 152 -5.51 22.49 -0.31
N PHE A 153 -4.91 21.47 0.29
CA PHE A 153 -5.61 20.51 1.15
C PHE A 153 -6.11 21.17 2.44
N LYS A 154 -5.26 21.96 3.13
CA LYS A 154 -5.66 22.71 4.34
C LYS A 154 -6.79 23.71 4.07
N GLN A 155 -6.79 24.33 2.90
CA GLN A 155 -7.83 25.28 2.50
C GLN A 155 -9.03 24.61 1.85
N HIS A 156 -9.03 23.27 1.76
CA HIS A 156 -10.00 22.46 1.01
C HIS A 156 -10.35 23.09 -0.36
N ASP A 157 -9.30 23.58 -1.03
CA ASP A 157 -9.39 24.13 -2.38
C ASP A 157 -9.72 23.03 -3.38
N SER A 158 -10.69 23.26 -4.25
CA SER A 158 -11.16 22.27 -5.24
C SER A 158 -10.03 21.68 -6.12
N ARG A 159 -8.91 22.40 -6.29
CA ARG A 159 -7.72 21.92 -7.01
C ARG A 159 -7.00 20.79 -6.29
N SER A 160 -7.25 20.60 -4.99
CA SER A 160 -6.77 19.42 -4.24
C SER A 160 -7.65 18.18 -4.42
N GLY A 161 -8.82 18.33 -5.03
CA GLY A 161 -9.85 17.28 -5.11
C GLY A 161 -10.87 17.32 -3.96
N TYR A 162 -10.66 18.18 -2.96
CA TYR A 162 -11.51 18.30 -1.77
C TYR A 162 -12.09 19.72 -1.71
N ASN A 163 -13.39 19.86 -1.47
CA ASN A 163 -14.11 21.14 -1.53
C ASN A 163 -14.75 21.55 -0.20
N ASN A 164 -14.46 20.84 0.88
CA ASN A 164 -14.82 21.20 2.25
C ASN A 164 -13.93 20.45 3.24
N VAL A 165 -13.83 20.97 4.47
CA VAL A 165 -12.96 20.44 5.51
C VAL A 165 -13.34 19.02 5.95
N LYS A 166 -14.61 18.69 5.90
CA LYS A 166 -15.11 17.37 6.27
C LYS A 166 -14.60 16.30 5.30
N ALA A 167 -14.58 16.60 3.99
CA ALA A 167 -14.02 15.70 2.98
C ALA A 167 -12.52 15.47 3.22
N CYS A 168 -11.76 16.51 3.59
CA CYS A 168 -10.35 16.36 3.95
C CYS A 168 -10.17 15.43 5.17
N ALA A 169 -10.98 15.61 6.21
CA ALA A 169 -10.90 14.78 7.41
C ALA A 169 -11.33 13.33 7.17
N GLN A 170 -12.32 13.12 6.30
CA GLN A 170 -12.75 11.77 5.88
C GLN A 170 -11.65 11.04 5.10
N GLU A 171 -10.97 11.72 4.16
CA GLU A 171 -9.85 11.15 3.42
C GLU A 171 -8.75 10.63 4.37
N ILE A 172 -8.41 11.40 5.40
CA ILE A 172 -7.42 10.97 6.40
C ILE A 172 -7.86 9.65 7.06
N VAL A 173 -9.13 9.55 7.48
CA VAL A 173 -9.65 8.34 8.14
C VAL A 173 -9.71 7.15 7.17
N GLU A 174 -10.13 7.39 5.93
CA GLU A 174 -10.22 6.34 4.91
C GLU A 174 -8.85 5.77 4.58
N LYS A 175 -7.83 6.61 4.44
CA LYS A 175 -6.46 6.15 4.20
C LYS A 175 -5.87 5.37 5.37
N MET A 176 -6.19 5.75 6.60
CA MET A 176 -5.86 4.92 7.78
C MET A 176 -6.53 3.54 7.70
N ALA A 177 -7.79 3.47 7.28
CA ALA A 177 -8.50 2.20 7.16
C ALA A 177 -7.99 1.35 5.99
N GLU A 178 -7.64 1.97 4.85
CA GLU A 178 -7.06 1.30 3.69
C GLU A 178 -5.76 0.58 4.08
N ILE A 179 -4.82 1.25 4.72
CA ILE A 179 -3.55 0.61 5.09
C ILE A 179 -3.72 -0.46 6.18
N ALA A 180 -4.65 -0.27 7.14
CA ALA A 180 -4.95 -1.33 8.11
C ALA A 180 -5.47 -2.60 7.42
N ASN A 181 -6.34 -2.43 6.41
CA ASN A 181 -6.83 -3.54 5.58
C ASN A 181 -5.69 -4.14 4.75
N GLU A 182 -4.88 -3.33 4.12
CA GLU A 182 -3.79 -3.80 3.25
C GLU A 182 -2.78 -4.64 4.03
N VAL A 183 -2.34 -4.19 5.20
CA VAL A 183 -1.45 -4.98 6.05
C VAL A 183 -2.07 -6.32 6.42
N GLY A 184 -3.34 -6.32 6.85
CA GLY A 184 -4.03 -7.53 7.29
C GLY A 184 -4.36 -8.49 6.16
N SER A 185 -4.87 -8.00 5.02
CA SER A 185 -5.43 -8.83 3.96
C SER A 185 -4.47 -9.10 2.80
N ALA A 186 -3.62 -8.12 2.42
CA ALA A 186 -2.70 -8.26 1.31
C ALA A 186 -1.28 -8.62 1.79
N LYS A 187 -0.66 -7.77 2.63
CA LYS A 187 0.76 -7.96 3.01
C LYS A 187 1.00 -9.19 3.88
N ILE A 188 0.07 -9.53 4.79
CA ILE A 188 0.13 -10.75 5.61
C ILE A 188 -0.82 -11.82 5.07
N GLY A 189 -2.04 -11.44 4.69
CA GLY A 189 -3.12 -12.35 4.37
C GLY A 189 -2.94 -13.10 3.05
N ASP A 190 -2.46 -12.46 1.98
CA ASP A 190 -2.23 -13.13 0.71
C ASP A 190 -1.11 -14.19 0.80
N PRO A 191 0.08 -13.91 1.38
CA PRO A 191 1.06 -14.95 1.67
C PRO A 191 0.50 -16.08 2.54
N TYR A 192 -0.25 -15.75 3.60
CA TYR A 192 -0.87 -16.75 4.48
C TYR A 192 -1.85 -17.66 3.71
N ALA A 193 -2.74 -17.09 2.91
CA ALA A 193 -3.72 -17.84 2.14
C ALA A 193 -3.05 -18.78 1.12
N LYS A 194 -1.99 -18.32 0.44
CA LYS A 194 -1.17 -19.14 -0.45
C LYS A 194 -0.51 -20.29 0.31
N TRP A 195 0.07 -20.00 1.48
CA TRP A 195 0.74 -21.00 2.32
C TRP A 195 -0.22 -22.12 2.75
N VAL A 196 -1.38 -21.78 3.33
CA VAL A 196 -2.35 -22.77 3.81
C VAL A 196 -3.02 -23.56 2.67
N SER A 197 -3.04 -23.02 1.46
CA SER A 197 -3.51 -23.73 0.26
C SER A 197 -2.44 -24.64 -0.36
N GLY A 198 -1.24 -24.74 0.22
CA GLY A 198 -0.13 -25.58 -0.26
C GLY A 198 0.73 -24.92 -1.33
N LYS A 199 0.47 -23.68 -1.72
CA LYS A 199 1.27 -22.91 -2.68
C LYS A 199 2.44 -22.21 -1.98
N THR A 200 3.29 -23.02 -1.35
CA THR A 200 4.33 -22.49 -0.44
C THR A 200 5.38 -21.63 -1.12
N THR A 201 5.76 -21.94 -2.37
CA THR A 201 6.68 -21.11 -3.15
C THR A 201 6.07 -19.77 -3.50
N GLU A 202 4.81 -19.75 -3.99
CA GLU A 202 4.10 -18.50 -4.28
C GLU A 202 3.92 -17.64 -3.00
N ALA A 203 3.60 -18.29 -1.88
CA ALA A 203 3.49 -17.64 -0.58
C ALA A 203 4.79 -16.93 -0.17
N LEU A 204 5.92 -17.61 -0.35
CA LEU A 204 7.22 -17.10 0.01
C LEU A 204 7.57 -15.82 -0.77
N TYR A 205 7.31 -15.80 -2.08
CA TYR A 205 7.60 -14.64 -2.94
C TYR A 205 6.54 -13.53 -2.88
N ALA A 206 5.40 -13.79 -2.24
CA ALA A 206 4.41 -12.77 -1.97
C ALA A 206 4.76 -11.90 -0.74
N VAL A 207 5.72 -12.32 0.09
CA VAL A 207 6.16 -11.56 1.26
C VAL A 207 7.04 -10.39 0.85
N GLU A 208 6.64 -9.17 1.18
CA GLU A 208 7.48 -7.98 1.00
C GLU A 208 8.70 -7.97 1.93
N SER A 209 9.71 -7.19 1.60
CA SER A 209 10.98 -7.09 2.35
C SER A 209 11.61 -8.46 2.61
N TRP A 210 11.52 -9.30 1.57
CA TRP A 210 11.91 -10.70 1.57
C TRP A 210 13.42 -10.91 1.71
N TYR A 211 14.24 -10.01 1.16
CA TYR A 211 15.70 -10.14 1.15
C TYR A 211 16.34 -9.64 2.44
N SER A 212 15.80 -8.57 3.01
CA SER A 212 16.27 -7.95 4.25
C SER A 212 15.71 -8.62 5.51
N TRP A 213 14.63 -9.43 5.36
CA TRP A 213 13.85 -10.00 6.45
C TRP A 213 13.16 -8.95 7.33
N HIS A 214 12.83 -7.79 6.77
CA HIS A 214 12.34 -6.64 7.52
C HIS A 214 10.81 -6.45 7.49
N SER A 215 10.08 -7.44 6.94
CA SER A 215 8.62 -7.37 6.74
C SER A 215 7.84 -6.96 7.98
N ARG A 216 8.17 -7.52 9.17
CA ARG A 216 7.44 -7.22 10.41
C ARG A 216 7.60 -5.76 10.83
N GLU A 217 8.81 -5.24 10.71
CA GLU A 217 9.15 -3.86 11.02
C GLU A 217 8.45 -2.90 10.05
N ASP A 218 8.41 -3.25 8.77
CA ASP A 218 7.72 -2.47 7.72
C ASP A 218 6.21 -2.44 7.99
N TYR A 219 5.58 -3.61 8.18
CA TYR A 219 4.15 -3.68 8.48
C TYR A 219 3.78 -2.99 9.80
N THR A 220 4.66 -3.04 10.81
CA THR A 220 4.48 -2.26 12.04
C THR A 220 4.56 -0.77 11.77
N ASN A 221 5.45 -0.31 10.88
CA ASN A 221 5.55 1.08 10.47
C ASN A 221 4.32 1.53 9.67
N ASN A 222 3.68 0.64 8.90
CA ASN A 222 2.38 0.94 8.28
C ASN A 222 1.31 1.24 9.35
N ILE A 223 1.21 0.42 10.40
CA ILE A 223 0.29 0.71 11.53
C ILE A 223 0.75 1.97 12.29
N ARG A 224 2.06 2.22 12.39
CA ARG A 224 2.60 3.46 12.98
C ARG A 224 2.18 4.70 12.18
N SER A 225 2.01 4.61 10.85
CA SER A 225 1.47 5.70 10.04
C SER A 225 0.04 6.09 10.47
N ILE A 226 -0.79 5.08 10.82
CA ILE A 226 -2.13 5.29 11.40
C ILE A 226 -2.02 6.00 12.75
N ALA A 227 -1.12 5.53 13.63
CA ALA A 227 -0.89 6.15 14.93
C ALA A 227 -0.48 7.63 14.78
N ASN A 228 0.45 7.93 13.88
CA ASN A 228 0.90 9.30 13.62
C ASN A 228 -0.25 10.19 13.14
N ALA A 229 -1.10 9.71 12.23
CA ALA A 229 -2.27 10.43 11.74
C ALA A 229 -3.30 10.66 12.86
N TYR A 230 -3.61 9.61 13.65
CA TYR A 230 -4.59 9.67 14.74
C TYR A 230 -4.15 10.59 15.88
N TYR A 231 -2.89 10.45 16.34
CA TYR A 231 -2.32 11.28 17.40
C TYR A 231 -1.84 12.65 16.91
N GLY A 232 -1.86 12.90 15.59
CA GLY A 232 -1.48 14.17 14.97
C GLY A 232 -0.02 14.57 15.16
N LYS A 233 0.89 13.60 15.29
CA LYS A 233 2.30 13.85 15.60
C LYS A 233 3.16 12.64 15.22
N LEU A 234 4.39 12.90 14.76
CA LEU A 234 5.37 11.83 14.56
C LEU A 234 5.70 11.16 15.90
N ASP A 235 5.84 9.83 15.87
CA ASP A 235 5.97 9.00 17.07
C ASP A 235 4.83 9.22 18.09
N GLY A 236 3.64 9.50 17.55
CA GLY A 236 2.44 9.72 18.32
C GLY A 236 2.03 8.50 19.14
N SER A 237 1.50 8.75 20.34
CA SER A 237 1.03 7.71 21.26
C SER A 237 -0.02 8.26 22.21
N ALA A 238 -0.62 7.41 23.03
CA ALA A 238 -1.59 7.80 24.05
C ALA A 238 -1.07 8.85 25.04
N THR A 239 0.25 8.91 25.23
CA THR A 239 0.90 9.89 26.12
C THR A 239 1.67 10.99 25.36
N ASN A 240 1.68 10.94 24.03
CA ASN A 240 2.37 11.90 23.16
C ASN A 240 1.51 12.21 21.93
N MET A 241 0.48 13.06 22.11
CA MET A 241 -0.44 13.48 21.05
C MET A 241 -0.49 15.01 20.93
N ALA A 242 -0.87 15.49 19.76
CA ALA A 242 -1.07 16.92 19.54
C ALA A 242 -2.41 17.38 20.10
N GLU A 243 -2.49 18.63 20.55
CA GLU A 243 -3.76 19.25 21.01
C GLU A 243 -4.81 19.29 19.88
N ASN A 244 -4.39 19.49 18.64
CA ASN A 244 -5.24 19.51 17.47
C ASN A 244 -5.17 18.16 16.71
N SER A 245 -5.42 17.05 17.42
CA SER A 245 -5.47 15.71 16.85
C SER A 245 -6.85 15.08 16.98
N MET A 246 -7.15 14.05 16.17
CA MET A 246 -8.36 13.25 16.34
C MET A 246 -8.40 12.61 17.73
N ALA A 247 -7.27 12.09 18.20
CA ALA A 247 -7.14 11.50 19.53
C ALA A 247 -7.49 12.48 20.66
N LYS A 248 -7.13 13.74 20.52
CA LYS A 248 -7.46 14.78 21.51
C LYS A 248 -8.91 15.22 21.41
N ALA A 249 -9.42 15.41 20.20
CA ALA A 249 -10.81 15.82 19.97
C ALA A 249 -11.83 14.79 20.48
N LEU A 250 -11.45 13.50 20.46
CA LEU A 250 -12.30 12.37 20.88
C LEU A 250 -11.93 11.81 22.25
N GLU A 251 -11.02 12.47 22.97
CA GLU A 251 -10.44 11.95 24.23
C GLU A 251 -11.51 11.51 25.23
N GLY A 252 -11.37 10.28 25.72
CA GLY A 252 -12.25 9.68 26.72
C GLY A 252 -13.52 9.04 26.18
N THR A 253 -13.85 9.21 24.89
CA THR A 253 -14.97 8.50 24.25
C THR A 253 -14.69 7.00 24.12
N THR A 254 -15.72 6.21 23.85
CA THR A 254 -15.55 4.76 23.61
C THR A 254 -14.71 4.52 22.36
N ILE A 255 -14.95 5.27 21.27
CA ILE A 255 -14.21 5.09 20.02
C ILE A 255 -12.73 5.44 20.18
N ASP A 256 -12.40 6.49 20.92
CA ASP A 256 -11.01 6.86 21.22
C ASP A 256 -10.28 5.71 21.95
N LYS A 257 -10.90 5.16 23.00
CA LYS A 257 -10.33 4.01 23.73
C LYS A 257 -10.13 2.80 22.85
N THR A 258 -11.10 2.53 21.99
CA THR A 258 -11.05 1.39 21.05
C THR A 258 -9.91 1.56 20.03
N ILE A 259 -9.80 2.72 19.38
CA ILE A 259 -8.74 2.99 18.38
C ILE A 259 -7.35 2.91 19.03
N ARG A 260 -7.14 3.53 20.19
CA ARG A 260 -5.86 3.47 20.92
C ARG A 260 -5.44 2.03 21.23
N GLN A 261 -6.39 1.23 21.70
CA GLN A 261 -6.13 -0.18 22.01
C GLN A 261 -5.81 -0.98 20.75
N GLN A 262 -6.59 -0.83 19.69
CA GLN A 262 -6.42 -1.60 18.46
C GLN A 262 -5.16 -1.23 17.67
N ILE A 263 -4.72 0.03 17.68
CA ILE A 263 -3.40 0.42 17.15
C ILE A 263 -2.31 -0.38 17.89
N THR A 264 -2.36 -0.38 19.22
CA THR A 264 -1.38 -1.11 20.05
C THR A 264 -1.45 -2.61 19.81
N ASP A 265 -2.65 -3.18 19.70
CA ASP A 265 -2.87 -4.61 19.47
C ASP A 265 -2.33 -5.04 18.09
N ALA A 266 -2.55 -4.24 17.04
CA ALA A 266 -2.05 -4.51 15.70
C ALA A 266 -0.51 -4.47 15.66
N GLU A 267 0.11 -3.42 16.22
CA GLU A 267 1.58 -3.33 16.31
C GLU A 267 2.17 -4.53 17.06
N ASN A 268 1.60 -4.89 18.21
CA ASN A 268 2.07 -6.00 19.02
C ASN A 268 1.84 -7.35 18.33
N ALA A 269 0.73 -7.54 17.64
CA ALA A 269 0.44 -8.78 16.94
C ALA A 269 1.39 -9.01 15.75
N ILE A 270 1.69 -7.97 14.98
CA ILE A 270 2.65 -8.02 13.87
C ILE A 270 4.05 -8.32 14.40
N MET A 271 4.52 -7.59 15.40
CA MET A 271 5.83 -7.84 16.02
C MET A 271 5.90 -9.18 16.78
N GLY A 272 4.76 -9.73 17.17
CA GLY A 272 4.63 -11.06 17.76
C GLY A 272 4.88 -12.22 16.79
N ILE A 273 4.81 -11.98 15.48
CA ILE A 273 5.20 -12.98 14.48
C ILE A 273 6.69 -13.29 14.64
N THR A 274 7.04 -14.56 14.68
CA THR A 274 8.45 -14.97 14.79
C THR A 274 9.24 -14.50 13.57
N SER A 275 10.41 -13.88 13.80
CA SER A 275 11.31 -13.40 12.73
C SER A 275 12.09 -14.54 12.10
N PRO A 276 12.30 -14.53 10.78
CA PRO A 276 11.67 -13.63 9.81
C PRO A 276 10.27 -14.12 9.42
N PHE A 277 9.37 -13.20 9.07
CA PHE A 277 7.99 -13.52 8.68
C PHE A 277 7.95 -14.54 7.54
N ARG A 278 8.81 -14.40 6.54
CA ARG A 278 8.89 -15.33 5.39
C ARG A 278 9.06 -16.82 5.79
N ASN A 279 9.59 -17.11 6.97
CA ASN A 279 9.75 -18.47 7.48
C ASN A 279 8.58 -18.90 8.37
N HIS A 280 7.66 -17.99 8.69
CA HIS A 280 6.55 -18.17 9.63
C HIS A 280 5.20 -17.73 9.06
N ILE A 281 5.06 -17.76 7.72
CA ILE A 281 3.87 -17.30 6.99
C ILE A 281 2.59 -17.97 7.51
N GLY A 282 2.57 -19.29 7.66
CA GLY A 282 1.41 -20.07 8.10
C GLY A 282 1.25 -20.16 9.61
N SER A 283 1.86 -19.28 10.39
CA SER A 283 1.84 -19.32 11.86
C SER A 283 0.52 -18.79 12.44
N VAL A 284 0.23 -19.19 13.68
CA VAL A 284 -0.92 -18.65 14.44
C VAL A 284 -0.71 -17.16 14.75
N GLU A 285 0.53 -16.73 14.90
CA GLU A 285 0.89 -15.33 15.12
C GLU A 285 0.56 -14.47 13.88
N ALA A 286 0.81 -14.97 12.66
CA ALA A 286 0.40 -14.31 11.44
C ALA A 286 -1.13 -14.15 11.36
N GLN A 287 -1.88 -15.20 11.70
CA GLN A 287 -3.34 -15.13 11.77
C GLN A 287 -3.82 -14.08 12.78
N LYS A 288 -3.22 -14.02 13.97
CA LYS A 288 -3.55 -13.01 14.99
C LYS A 288 -3.27 -11.58 14.50
N ALA A 289 -2.18 -11.39 13.75
CA ALA A 289 -1.87 -10.09 13.17
C ALA A 289 -2.92 -9.67 12.12
N MET A 290 -3.36 -10.60 11.27
CA MET A 290 -4.46 -10.35 10.32
C MET A 290 -5.76 -9.96 11.06
N GLU A 291 -6.13 -10.69 12.12
CA GLU A 291 -7.33 -10.42 12.93
C GLU A 291 -7.25 -9.04 13.63
N ALA A 292 -6.09 -8.67 14.14
CA ALA A 292 -5.89 -7.37 14.79
C ALA A 292 -5.97 -6.20 13.79
N CYS A 293 -5.39 -6.34 12.59
CA CYS A 293 -5.50 -5.35 11.53
C CYS A 293 -6.95 -5.20 11.04
N ALA A 294 -7.68 -6.31 10.88
CA ALA A 294 -9.07 -6.29 10.48
C ALA A 294 -9.97 -5.61 11.54
N ALA A 295 -9.70 -5.84 12.83
CA ALA A 295 -10.42 -5.17 13.92
C ALA A 295 -10.16 -3.65 13.91
N LEU A 296 -8.90 -3.24 13.70
CA LEU A 296 -8.54 -1.82 13.57
C LEU A 296 -9.23 -1.18 12.37
N GLN A 297 -9.16 -1.80 11.20
CA GLN A 297 -9.81 -1.32 9.98
C GLN A 297 -11.31 -1.09 10.19
N ALA A 298 -12.03 -2.07 10.76
CA ALA A 298 -13.47 -1.96 11.04
C ALA A 298 -13.83 -0.80 11.99
N SER A 299 -12.95 -0.49 12.95
CA SER A 299 -13.16 0.63 13.87
C SER A 299 -12.74 1.98 13.30
N LEU A 300 -11.90 2.01 12.27
CA LEU A 300 -11.56 3.23 11.55
C LEU A 300 -12.68 3.63 10.58
N SER A 301 -13.04 2.74 9.68
CA SER A 301 -14.10 2.95 8.69
C SER A 301 -14.70 1.61 8.29
N GLU A 302 -15.88 1.30 8.78
CA GLU A 302 -16.65 0.17 8.25
C GLU A 302 -17.19 0.59 6.88
N VAL A 303 -16.90 -0.18 5.84
CA VAL A 303 -17.53 0.00 4.54
C VAL A 303 -19.01 -0.35 4.70
N LYS A 304 -19.84 0.66 4.96
CA LYS A 304 -21.30 0.49 4.91
C LYS A 304 -21.69 0.38 3.43
N ASN A 305 -22.54 -0.56 3.10
CA ASN A 305 -23.24 -0.52 1.82
C ASN A 305 -24.01 0.80 1.74
N ASP A 306 -24.01 1.45 0.58
CA ASP A 306 -24.65 2.77 0.34
C ASP A 306 -26.15 2.84 0.71
N ASP A 307 -26.78 1.72 1.06
CA ASP A 307 -28.19 1.59 1.44
C ASP A 307 -28.46 1.68 2.95
N ASP A 308 -27.42 1.75 3.80
CA ASP A 308 -27.61 1.85 5.26
C ASP A 308 -27.74 3.33 5.67
N GLU A 309 -28.98 3.83 5.72
CA GLU A 309 -29.30 5.13 6.32
C GLU A 309 -28.90 5.13 7.81
N VAL A 310 -27.92 5.98 8.17
CA VAL A 310 -27.57 6.24 9.56
C VAL A 310 -28.66 7.13 10.17
N GLU A 311 -29.41 6.63 11.16
CA GLU A 311 -30.35 7.45 11.89
C GLU A 311 -29.63 8.67 12.50
N ALA A 312 -30.15 9.87 12.25
CA ALA A 312 -29.61 11.10 12.79
C ALA A 312 -29.61 11.04 14.33
N GLY A 313 -28.41 11.10 14.94
CA GLY A 313 -28.23 11.01 16.39
C GLY A 313 -27.83 9.64 16.91
N ALA A 314 -27.59 8.64 16.04
CA ALA A 314 -26.98 7.38 16.45
C ALA A 314 -25.56 7.62 17.02
N ALA A 315 -25.18 6.83 18.02
CA ALA A 315 -23.81 6.87 18.55
C ALA A 315 -22.81 6.48 17.42
N ALA A 316 -21.68 7.18 17.34
CA ALA A 316 -20.63 6.87 16.38
C ALA A 316 -20.19 5.41 16.53
N VAL A 317 -20.25 4.65 15.45
CA VAL A 317 -19.91 3.23 15.41
C VAL A 317 -18.44 3.04 15.13
N ASN A 318 -17.82 3.96 14.38
CA ASN A 318 -16.41 3.96 13.99
C ASN A 318 -15.82 5.37 14.01
N LEU A 319 -14.53 5.50 13.71
CA LEU A 319 -13.83 6.78 13.73
C LEU A 319 -14.39 7.75 12.69
N ARG A 320 -14.73 7.27 11.48
CA ARG A 320 -15.32 8.09 10.42
C ARG A 320 -16.60 8.78 10.90
N ASP A 321 -17.51 8.03 11.55
CA ASP A 321 -18.74 8.60 12.10
C ASP A 321 -18.45 9.61 13.21
N ALA A 322 -17.48 9.29 14.09
CA ALA A 322 -17.09 10.18 15.19
C ALA A 322 -16.54 11.51 14.66
N VAL A 323 -15.65 11.45 13.66
CA VAL A 323 -15.07 12.64 13.00
C VAL A 323 -16.14 13.46 12.30
N ASN A 324 -17.12 12.80 11.64
CA ASN A 324 -18.24 13.47 10.99
C ASN A 324 -19.12 14.31 11.93
N ASN A 325 -19.09 14.02 13.23
CA ASN A 325 -19.85 14.75 14.26
C ASN A 325 -19.06 15.90 14.90
N LEU A 326 -17.79 16.10 14.54
CA LEU A 326 -17.00 17.24 15.00
C LEU A 326 -17.41 18.54 14.26
N SER A 327 -17.18 19.68 14.91
CA SER A 327 -17.41 20.98 14.26
C SER A 327 -16.36 21.22 13.16
N ASP A 328 -16.73 22.06 12.17
CA ASP A 328 -15.81 22.47 11.10
C ASP A 328 -14.53 23.13 11.64
N GLU A 329 -14.62 23.88 12.74
CA GLU A 329 -13.46 24.48 13.41
C GLU A 329 -12.50 23.39 13.95
N MET A 330 -13.03 22.38 14.63
CA MET A 330 -12.21 21.25 15.12
C MET A 330 -11.59 20.47 13.97
N LEU A 331 -12.36 20.19 12.93
CA LEU A 331 -11.87 19.50 11.74
C LEU A 331 -10.75 20.32 11.06
N GLN A 332 -10.92 21.64 10.95
CA GLN A 332 -9.90 22.51 10.36
C GLN A 332 -8.59 22.47 11.15
N ASN A 333 -8.69 22.50 12.47
CA ASN A 333 -7.51 22.40 13.33
C ASN A 333 -6.82 21.05 13.21
N ILE A 334 -7.58 19.95 13.10
CA ILE A 334 -7.06 18.60 12.89
C ILE A 334 -6.35 18.51 11.52
N VAL A 335 -6.99 18.95 10.44
CA VAL A 335 -6.43 18.91 9.08
C VAL A 335 -5.14 19.73 9.01
N ASN A 336 -5.13 20.96 9.55
CA ASN A 336 -3.94 21.80 9.59
C ASN A 336 -2.79 21.10 10.33
N ASN A 337 -3.08 20.60 11.54
CA ASN A 337 -2.08 19.92 12.37
C ASN A 337 -1.54 18.65 11.68
N TYR A 338 -2.42 17.85 11.08
CA TYR A 338 -2.02 16.63 10.34
C TYR A 338 -1.07 16.94 9.20
N VAL A 339 -1.38 17.93 8.37
CA VAL A 339 -0.50 18.34 7.26
C VAL A 339 0.84 18.86 7.77
N ASP A 340 0.81 19.77 8.75
CA ASP A 340 2.01 20.50 9.19
C ASP A 340 2.93 19.67 10.08
N ASN A 341 2.38 18.73 10.87
CA ASN A 341 3.11 17.99 11.89
C ASN A 341 3.26 16.49 11.61
N VAL A 342 2.55 15.94 10.58
CA VAL A 342 2.67 14.54 10.18
C VAL A 342 3.13 14.42 8.74
N VAL A 343 2.34 14.86 7.75
CA VAL A 343 2.61 14.59 6.33
C VAL A 343 3.88 15.27 5.84
N VAL A 344 3.96 16.60 5.94
CA VAL A 344 5.11 17.36 5.42
C VAL A 344 6.41 17.00 6.13
N PRO A 345 6.47 16.82 7.46
CA PRO A 345 7.67 16.33 8.13
C PRO A 345 8.09 14.92 7.70
N THR A 346 7.15 13.99 7.49
CA THR A 346 7.46 12.64 7.03
C THR A 346 8.10 12.67 5.64
N TYR A 347 7.50 13.37 4.68
CA TYR A 347 8.06 13.47 3.32
C TYR A 347 9.37 14.26 3.26
N ARG A 348 9.56 15.25 4.15
CA ARG A 348 10.87 15.90 4.32
C ARG A 348 11.93 14.91 4.78
N ASN A 349 11.60 14.05 5.73
CA ASN A 349 12.51 13.02 6.22
C ASN A 349 12.78 11.96 5.14
N LEU A 350 11.75 11.54 4.39
CA LEU A 350 11.87 10.63 3.25
C LEU A 350 12.86 11.15 2.21
N LYS A 351 12.70 12.41 1.76
CA LYS A 351 13.62 13.09 0.85
C LYS A 351 15.06 13.08 1.39
N LYS A 352 15.23 13.47 2.65
CA LYS A 352 16.55 13.51 3.30
C LYS A 352 17.21 12.13 3.33
N LYS A 353 16.45 11.09 3.73
CA LYS A 353 16.97 9.74 3.91
C LYS A 353 17.30 9.07 2.58
N ASN A 354 16.54 9.36 1.51
CA ASN A 354 16.88 8.89 0.18
C ASN A 354 18.14 9.57 -0.38
N ALA A 355 18.38 10.84 -0.08
CA ALA A 355 19.64 11.49 -0.43
C ALA A 355 20.84 10.87 0.33
N GLU A 356 20.67 10.51 1.61
CA GLU A 356 21.67 9.79 2.40
C GLU A 356 21.94 8.38 1.83
N LEU A 357 20.90 7.65 1.40
CA LEU A 357 21.01 6.35 0.74
C LEU A 357 21.77 6.46 -0.58
N LEU A 358 21.43 7.43 -1.42
CA LEU A 358 22.12 7.69 -2.68
C LEU A 358 23.60 8.01 -2.43
N ALA A 359 23.92 8.78 -1.39
CA ALA A 359 25.31 9.09 -1.02
C ALA A 359 26.07 7.82 -0.59
N ALA A 360 25.46 6.95 0.22
CA ALA A 360 26.07 5.68 0.64
C ALA A 360 26.34 4.76 -0.56
N ILE A 361 25.38 4.65 -1.48
CA ILE A 361 25.54 3.86 -2.71
C ILE A 361 26.63 4.43 -3.61
N ASN A 362 26.71 5.74 -3.78
CA ASN A 362 27.79 6.38 -4.55
C ASN A 362 29.18 6.10 -3.93
N ALA A 363 29.29 6.14 -2.60
CA ALA A 363 30.53 5.80 -1.90
C ALA A 363 30.90 4.32 -2.10
N PHE A 364 29.92 3.40 -2.01
CA PHE A 364 30.14 1.99 -2.31
C PHE A 364 30.60 1.75 -3.74
N VAL A 365 29.96 2.39 -4.72
CA VAL A 365 30.30 2.24 -6.15
C VAL A 365 31.71 2.75 -6.43
N ALA A 366 32.14 3.83 -5.75
CA ALA A 366 33.48 4.38 -5.89
C ALA A 366 34.56 3.48 -5.28
N ASN A 367 34.27 2.80 -4.19
CA ASN A 367 35.21 1.91 -3.49
C ASN A 367 34.46 0.73 -2.86
N PRO A 368 34.13 -0.32 -3.65
CA PRO A 368 33.35 -1.47 -3.17
C PRO A 368 34.05 -2.19 -2.00
N SER A 369 33.33 -2.39 -0.91
CA SER A 369 33.79 -3.11 0.27
C SER A 369 32.61 -3.72 1.05
N ASN A 370 32.89 -4.64 1.97
CA ASN A 370 31.86 -5.19 2.87
C ASN A 370 31.31 -4.12 3.81
N GLU A 371 32.15 -3.20 4.27
CA GLU A 371 31.74 -2.05 5.07
C GLU A 371 30.84 -1.12 4.25
N GLY A 372 31.11 -0.99 2.94
CA GLY A 372 30.27 -0.25 2.02
C GLY A 372 28.87 -0.88 1.85
N PHE A 373 28.77 -2.20 1.69
CA PHE A 373 27.47 -2.89 1.71
C PHE A 373 26.72 -2.70 3.03
N TYR A 374 27.42 -2.82 4.15
CA TYR A 374 26.85 -2.57 5.47
C TYR A 374 26.33 -1.13 5.60
N ALA A 375 27.10 -0.13 5.14
CA ALA A 375 26.66 1.27 5.14
C ALA A 375 25.41 1.47 4.25
N CYS A 376 25.34 0.85 3.06
CA CYS A 376 24.17 0.89 2.19
C CYS A 376 22.96 0.24 2.88
N SER A 377 23.12 -0.88 3.60
CA SER A 377 22.03 -1.53 4.29
C SER A 377 21.43 -0.67 5.40
N LEU A 378 22.26 -0.02 6.20
CA LEU A 378 21.79 0.92 7.23
C LEU A 378 21.08 2.13 6.63
N ALA A 379 21.61 2.67 5.52
CA ALA A 379 20.98 3.80 4.84
C ALA A 379 19.65 3.41 4.18
N TRP A 380 19.53 2.19 3.64
CA TRP A 380 18.29 1.66 3.10
C TRP A 380 17.21 1.52 4.19
N LEU A 381 17.52 0.89 5.32
CA LEU A 381 16.62 0.78 6.47
C LEU A 381 16.15 2.17 6.97
N ALA A 382 17.07 3.13 7.02
CA ALA A 382 16.76 4.50 7.43
C ALA A 382 15.87 5.24 6.41
N ALA A 383 15.99 4.93 5.11
CA ALA A 383 15.17 5.54 4.06
C ALA A 383 13.80 4.83 3.92
N ARG A 384 13.74 3.53 4.20
CA ARG A 384 12.50 2.74 4.18
C ARG A 384 11.52 3.20 5.25
N GLN A 385 11.98 3.44 6.48
CA GLN A 385 11.12 3.82 7.60
C GLN A 385 10.18 5.02 7.33
N PRO A 386 10.63 6.19 6.85
CA PRO A 386 9.72 7.30 6.55
C PRO A 386 8.75 7.00 5.39
N TRP A 387 9.08 6.09 4.48
CA TRP A 387 8.15 5.60 3.48
C TRP A 387 7.04 4.78 4.14
N GLU A 388 7.37 3.76 4.89
CA GLU A 388 6.43 2.90 5.60
C GLU A 388 5.53 3.66 6.58
N THR A 389 6.08 4.70 7.24
CA THR A 389 5.28 5.56 8.12
C THR A 389 4.50 6.63 7.36
N SER A 390 4.48 6.61 6.01
CA SER A 390 3.62 7.44 5.16
C SER A 390 2.45 6.70 4.52
N GLU A 391 2.35 5.41 4.73
CA GLU A 391 1.35 4.56 4.08
C GLU A 391 -0.12 4.96 4.39
N ALA A 392 -0.40 5.55 5.55
CA ALA A 392 -1.73 6.09 5.86
C ALA A 392 -2.06 7.41 5.12
N PHE A 393 -1.20 7.90 4.22
CA PHE A 393 -1.46 9.14 3.48
C PHE A 393 -0.94 9.12 2.04
N LEU A 394 -1.05 7.97 1.38
CA LEU A 394 -0.73 7.81 -0.05
C LEU A 394 -1.85 8.37 -0.95
N PHE A 395 -2.18 9.65 -0.78
CA PHE A 395 -3.14 10.38 -1.60
C PHE A 395 -2.55 11.68 -2.17
N GLY A 396 -3.34 12.42 -2.95
CA GLY A 396 -2.88 13.66 -3.57
C GLY A 396 -1.70 13.43 -4.51
N PRO A 397 -0.55 14.09 -4.31
CA PRO A 397 0.61 13.97 -5.20
C PRO A 397 1.12 12.53 -5.40
N VAL A 398 1.08 11.68 -4.37
CA VAL A 398 1.51 10.27 -4.52
C VAL A 398 0.67 9.59 -5.60
N ALA A 399 -0.65 9.69 -5.48
CA ALA A 399 -1.60 9.08 -6.42
C ALA A 399 -1.55 9.76 -7.80
N THR A 400 -1.49 11.11 -7.83
CA THR A 400 -1.48 11.88 -9.07
C THR A 400 -0.30 11.54 -9.97
N PHE A 401 0.88 11.30 -9.39
CA PHE A 401 2.11 11.03 -10.12
C PHE A 401 2.52 9.56 -10.15
N GLY A 402 1.70 8.65 -9.61
CA GLY A 402 2.01 7.22 -9.55
C GLY A 402 3.32 6.93 -8.80
N LEU A 403 3.58 7.68 -7.71
CA LEU A 403 4.88 7.59 -7.02
C LEU A 403 5.00 6.34 -6.16
N ASP A 404 3.88 5.81 -5.67
CA ASP A 404 3.85 4.58 -4.91
C ASP A 404 4.44 3.40 -5.71
N PRO A 405 3.90 2.98 -6.86
CA PRO A 405 4.51 1.89 -7.61
C PRO A 405 5.91 2.21 -8.17
N ASN A 406 6.32 3.49 -8.25
CA ASN A 406 7.67 3.86 -8.63
C ASN A 406 8.69 3.56 -7.54
N MET A 407 8.26 3.74 -6.28
CA MET A 407 9.14 3.64 -5.11
C MET A 407 9.06 2.27 -4.45
N ASP A 408 7.90 1.59 -4.52
CA ASP A 408 7.59 0.43 -3.67
C ASP A 408 6.85 -0.71 -4.38
N SER A 409 7.10 -0.94 -5.67
CA SER A 409 6.52 -2.09 -6.38
C SER A 409 6.95 -3.43 -5.79
N TRP A 410 5.98 -4.29 -5.55
CA TRP A 410 6.15 -5.68 -5.16
C TRP A 410 5.06 -6.57 -5.82
N PRO A 411 5.35 -7.82 -6.25
CA PRO A 411 6.66 -8.48 -6.27
C PRO A 411 7.59 -7.98 -7.39
N LEU A 412 8.90 -8.12 -7.18
CA LEU A 412 9.91 -7.78 -8.19
C LEU A 412 9.93 -8.76 -9.36
N ASP A 413 10.23 -8.27 -10.56
CA ASP A 413 10.65 -9.11 -11.69
C ASP A 413 12.17 -9.38 -11.63
N GLN A 414 12.54 -10.44 -10.90
CA GLN A 414 13.94 -10.81 -10.71
C GLN A 414 14.65 -11.19 -12.03
N ASP A 415 13.94 -11.80 -12.98
CA ASP A 415 14.50 -12.17 -14.26
C ASP A 415 14.82 -10.94 -15.10
N ALA A 416 13.93 -9.94 -15.09
CA ALA A 416 14.17 -8.66 -15.72
C ALA A 416 15.34 -7.91 -15.05
N ILE A 417 15.44 -7.90 -13.72
CA ILE A 417 16.58 -7.33 -12.98
C ILE A 417 17.90 -7.94 -13.44
N VAL A 418 17.98 -9.27 -13.51
CA VAL A 418 19.18 -9.97 -13.97
C VAL A 418 19.48 -9.68 -15.45
N SER A 419 18.47 -9.59 -16.31
CA SER A 419 18.59 -9.22 -17.71
C SER A 419 19.14 -7.81 -17.89
N ILE A 420 18.60 -6.83 -17.15
CA ILE A 420 19.06 -5.43 -17.18
C ILE A 420 20.50 -5.34 -16.66
N MET A 421 20.84 -6.06 -15.60
CA MET A 421 22.22 -6.09 -15.08
C MET A 421 23.21 -6.62 -16.13
N LYS A 422 22.86 -7.68 -16.88
CA LYS A 422 23.69 -8.26 -17.95
C LYS A 422 23.80 -7.33 -19.16
N SER A 423 22.69 -6.78 -19.62
CA SER A 423 22.62 -5.94 -20.82
C SER A 423 23.09 -4.51 -20.57
N GLN A 424 23.05 -4.04 -19.33
CA GLN A 424 23.27 -2.66 -18.91
C GLN A 424 22.36 -1.65 -19.63
N LYS A 425 21.15 -2.07 -20.00
CA LYS A 425 20.16 -1.23 -20.68
C LYS A 425 19.34 -0.46 -19.65
N TRP A 426 19.92 0.60 -19.11
CA TRP A 426 19.33 1.41 -18.03
C TRP A 426 18.05 2.14 -18.44
N SER A 427 17.80 2.32 -19.75
CA SER A 427 16.52 2.84 -20.27
C SER A 427 15.30 1.99 -19.93
N ASP A 428 15.51 0.72 -19.52
CA ASP A 428 14.39 -0.15 -19.11
C ASP A 428 13.90 0.12 -17.68
N LEU A 429 14.61 1.00 -16.94
CA LEU A 429 14.19 1.50 -15.62
C LEU A 429 13.20 2.67 -15.71
N GLU A 430 12.95 3.19 -16.90
CA GLU A 430 12.16 4.40 -17.14
C GLU A 430 11.21 4.18 -18.33
N TRP A 431 10.28 5.08 -18.47
CA TRP A 431 9.34 5.15 -19.60
C TRP A 431 9.20 6.58 -20.09
N ALA A 432 8.66 6.72 -21.30
CA ALA A 432 8.33 8.03 -21.88
C ALA A 432 6.85 8.37 -21.70
N GLU A 433 6.52 9.64 -21.81
CA GLU A 433 5.13 10.07 -21.87
C GLU A 433 4.43 9.43 -23.09
N GLY A 434 3.31 8.75 -22.85
CA GLY A 434 2.54 8.05 -23.88
C GLY A 434 2.92 6.56 -24.07
N ASP A 435 3.89 6.05 -23.32
CA ASP A 435 4.10 4.60 -23.23
C ASP A 435 2.86 3.92 -22.62
N ASP A 436 2.64 2.65 -22.97
CA ASP A 436 1.52 1.88 -22.44
C ASP A 436 1.74 1.44 -20.98
N ASP A 437 0.64 1.06 -20.33
CA ASP A 437 0.65 0.62 -18.91
C ASP A 437 1.62 -0.56 -18.68
N ALA A 438 1.75 -1.47 -19.64
CA ALA A 438 2.63 -2.63 -19.51
C ALA A 438 4.11 -2.23 -19.49
N LYS A 439 4.50 -1.21 -20.27
CA LYS A 439 5.87 -0.66 -20.24
C LYS A 439 6.14 0.06 -18.92
N VAL A 440 5.16 0.82 -18.41
CA VAL A 440 5.25 1.51 -17.11
C VAL A 440 5.43 0.48 -16.00
N GLU A 441 4.57 -0.52 -15.92
CA GLU A 441 4.60 -1.59 -14.92
C GLU A 441 5.92 -2.38 -14.98
N SER A 442 6.39 -2.72 -16.19
CA SER A 442 7.67 -3.42 -16.35
C SER A 442 8.85 -2.61 -15.79
N ALA A 443 8.85 -1.29 -15.93
CA ALA A 443 9.90 -0.44 -15.39
C ALA A 443 9.76 -0.27 -13.86
N GLN A 444 8.54 -0.21 -13.33
CA GLN A 444 8.27 -0.12 -11.90
C GLN A 444 8.73 -1.38 -11.15
N ASN A 445 8.53 -2.57 -11.73
CA ASN A 445 8.89 -3.86 -11.12
C ASN A 445 10.41 -4.15 -11.05
N VAL A 446 11.25 -3.25 -11.57
CA VAL A 446 12.71 -3.38 -11.58
C VAL A 446 13.44 -2.18 -10.97
N ARG A 447 12.72 -1.33 -10.22
CA ARG A 447 13.26 -0.14 -9.54
C ARG A 447 12.66 0.00 -8.13
N GLY A 448 12.96 1.09 -7.43
CA GLY A 448 12.41 1.38 -6.11
C GLY A 448 13.16 0.71 -4.97
N PHE A 449 12.52 0.73 -3.78
CA PHE A 449 13.08 0.20 -2.55
C PHE A 449 13.41 -1.29 -2.64
N HIS A 450 12.51 -2.10 -3.16
CA HIS A 450 12.69 -3.55 -3.19
C HIS A 450 13.78 -4.00 -4.18
N THR A 451 13.98 -3.29 -5.30
CA THR A 451 15.14 -3.55 -6.17
C THR A 451 16.46 -3.23 -5.47
N LEU A 452 16.53 -2.12 -4.72
CA LEU A 452 17.72 -1.83 -3.90
C LEU A 452 17.88 -2.84 -2.78
N GLU A 453 16.80 -3.30 -2.17
CA GLU A 453 16.81 -4.37 -1.18
C GLU A 453 17.46 -5.64 -1.77
N PHE A 454 16.99 -6.11 -2.92
CA PHE A 454 17.59 -7.25 -3.63
C PHE A 454 19.09 -7.07 -3.88
N LEU A 455 19.52 -5.86 -4.26
CA LEU A 455 20.91 -5.58 -4.58
C LEU A 455 21.79 -5.42 -3.33
N ILE A 456 21.23 -5.05 -2.19
CA ILE A 456 21.97 -4.76 -0.94
C ILE A 456 21.94 -5.94 0.02
N PHE A 457 20.83 -6.68 0.09
CA PHE A 457 20.63 -7.75 1.09
C PHE A 457 20.57 -9.14 0.48
N LYS A 458 20.94 -10.14 1.28
CA LYS A 458 20.72 -11.56 1.02
C LYS A 458 20.51 -12.26 2.37
N ASP A 459 19.43 -13.02 2.48
CA ASP A 459 19.12 -13.81 3.67
C ASP A 459 19.17 -13.01 4.99
N GLY A 460 18.57 -11.80 4.99
CA GLY A 460 18.49 -10.92 6.14
C GLY A 460 19.78 -10.18 6.49
N ASN A 461 20.83 -10.34 5.70
CA ASN A 461 22.13 -9.73 5.94
C ASN A 461 22.57 -8.86 4.77
N PRO A 462 23.41 -7.83 5.02
CA PRO A 462 24.08 -7.13 3.92
C PRO A 462 24.87 -8.13 3.06
N ARG A 463 24.83 -7.95 1.74
CA ARG A 463 25.68 -8.74 0.84
C ARG A 463 27.14 -8.52 1.10
N THR A 464 27.95 -9.50 0.68
CA THR A 464 29.40 -9.46 0.82
C THR A 464 30.08 -9.55 -0.54
N ILE A 465 31.26 -8.95 -0.65
CA ILE A 465 32.13 -9.12 -1.81
C ILE A 465 32.77 -10.51 -1.73
N LYS A 466 32.64 -11.29 -2.81
CA LYS A 466 33.28 -12.61 -2.98
C LYS A 466 34.45 -12.53 -3.93
#